data_1c9c7d2b506c33d9181efb783b4949cf
#
_entry.id   1c9c7d2b506c33d9181efb783b4949cf
#
_cell.length_a   1.000
_cell.length_b   1.000
_cell.length_c   1.000
_cell.angle_alpha   90.00
_cell.angle_beta   90.00
_cell.angle_gamma   90.00
#
_symmetry.space_group_name_H-M   'P 1'
#
loop_
_entity.id
_entity.type
_entity.pdbx_description
1 polymer ?
#
loop_
_entity_poly.entity_id
_entity_poly.type
_entity_poly.pdbx_seq_one_letter_code
_entity_poly.pdbx_strand_id
1 'polypeptide(L)'
;MKNKQNRLLVVLVGAFAIGIGREPASAQTDTEHTARFVGSEACKGCHVRVYDDWKQTRMANVVRDPKEHPEAVLGDFANPDAVRTFTLEDVAFVYGSRYKQRYFAKRGDDYYPLPAQWDIAKKRWLPYHVEPGTDWWVPYYGPSNFDRPTGPTCDGCHSVNYDITTKTVTEWNVGCEKCHGPGSEHVAHPTKSNIVNPGTLDAIRGNDVCMQCHSQGRPLSNPIDGKYYDWPVGFKPGERLADFWKLEELKLGTTGFYQYPDRTAHKNRMQGNDFVQSTMYHRQLRCFDCHDVHSNRNESNLIETGNELCLGCHNRQNPAGLKGTVSEHTHHAAGSAGSQCIACHMPHLEQTIKDNYVAAHTFRFISPVESEQSGIPNPCTSCHADKTNAWAIEALKKWQNVSPWRVAN
;
A
#
# COMPACT_ATOMS: atom_id res chain seq x y z
N MET A 1 -33.63 -35.08 71.16
CA MET A 1 -35.07 -35.43 71.33
C MET A 1 -35.78 -35.24 69.97
N LYS A 2 -36.50 -36.30 69.60
CA LYS A 2 -37.49 -36.46 68.49
C LYS A 2 -36.96 -36.62 67.07
N ASN A 3 -36.80 -37.91 66.75
CA ASN A 3 -36.93 -38.56 65.48
C ASN A 3 -38.21 -38.15 64.72
N LYS A 4 -38.11 -37.98 63.41
CA LYS A 4 -39.19 -38.27 62.44
C LYS A 4 -38.64 -38.95 61.24
N GLN A 5 -38.91 -40.21 61.08
CA GLN A 5 -38.81 -41.03 59.87
C GLN A 5 -39.79 -40.50 58.84
N ASN A 6 -39.36 -40.43 57.61
CA ASN A 6 -40.27 -40.35 56.49
C ASN A 6 -40.00 -41.49 55.51
N ARG A 7 -41.05 -42.16 55.17
CA ARG A 7 -41.16 -43.37 54.39
C ARG A 7 -40.96 -43.10 52.94
N LEU A 8 -40.18 -43.94 52.30
CA LEU A 8 -39.93 -43.95 50.84
C LEU A 8 -41.14 -44.63 50.18
N LEU A 9 -41.79 -43.94 49.24
CA LEU A 9 -42.83 -44.50 48.40
C LEU A 9 -42.18 -44.81 47.01
N VAL A 10 -42.08 -46.11 46.68
CA VAL A 10 -41.60 -46.57 45.40
C VAL A 10 -42.79 -46.63 44.41
N VAL A 11 -42.75 -45.81 43.34
CA VAL A 11 -43.69 -45.89 42.22
C VAL A 11 -42.92 -46.50 41.05
N LEU A 12 -43.32 -47.73 40.72
CA LEU A 12 -42.88 -48.39 39.48
C LEU A 12 -43.65 -47.78 38.31
N VAL A 13 -42.95 -47.12 37.39
CA VAL A 13 -43.48 -46.69 36.11
C VAL A 13 -42.85 -47.59 35.03
N GLY A 14 -43.71 -48.39 34.39
CA GLY A 14 -43.31 -49.24 33.28
C GLY A 14 -42.97 -48.39 32.04
N ALA A 15 -41.78 -48.60 31.48
CA ALA A 15 -41.36 -48.00 30.24
C ALA A 15 -41.81 -48.80 29.03
N PHE A 16 -42.73 -48.25 28.24
CA PHE A 16 -43.03 -48.74 26.89
C PHE A 16 -41.96 -48.17 25.92
N ALA A 17 -41.09 -49.01 25.43
CA ALA A 17 -40.12 -48.63 24.39
C ALA A 17 -40.80 -48.60 23.01
N ILE A 18 -41.09 -47.42 22.50
CA ILE A 18 -41.42 -47.19 21.11
C ILE A 18 -40.10 -47.07 20.34
N GLY A 19 -39.73 -48.05 19.55
CA GLY A 19 -38.61 -48.03 18.63
C GLY A 19 -38.89 -47.05 17.48
N ILE A 20 -38.35 -45.84 17.57
CA ILE A 20 -38.27 -44.94 16.44
C ILE A 20 -36.99 -45.29 15.67
N GLY A 21 -37.14 -45.92 14.50
CA GLY A 21 -36.04 -46.15 13.59
C GLY A 21 -35.47 -44.82 13.17
N ARG A 22 -34.24 -44.52 13.62
CA ARG A 22 -33.44 -43.45 13.05
C ARG A 22 -32.86 -43.94 11.74
N GLU A 23 -33.35 -43.39 10.60
CA GLU A 23 -32.61 -43.44 9.36
C GLU A 23 -31.25 -42.83 9.56
N PRO A 24 -30.16 -43.39 8.98
CA PRO A 24 -28.86 -42.76 9.03
C PRO A 24 -28.96 -41.46 8.26
N ALA A 25 -28.72 -40.32 8.94
CA ALA A 25 -28.49 -39.03 8.29
C ALA A 25 -27.37 -39.24 7.26
N SER A 26 -27.67 -39.05 5.99
CA SER A 26 -26.67 -38.99 4.96
C SER A 26 -25.65 -37.91 5.38
N ALA A 27 -24.44 -38.34 5.59
CA ALA A 27 -23.31 -37.38 5.75
C ALA A 27 -23.26 -36.59 4.45
N GLN A 28 -23.82 -35.37 4.46
CA GLN A 28 -23.43 -34.36 3.51
C GLN A 28 -21.92 -34.14 3.76
N THR A 29 -21.13 -34.66 2.86
CA THR A 29 -19.76 -34.22 2.70
C THR A 29 -19.87 -32.75 2.29
N ASP A 30 -19.76 -31.84 3.28
CA ASP A 30 -19.42 -30.46 3.04
C ASP A 30 -18.02 -30.50 2.38
N THR A 31 -18.01 -30.61 1.06
CA THR A 31 -16.86 -30.16 0.30
C THR A 31 -16.82 -28.66 0.54
N GLU A 32 -15.94 -28.23 1.44
CA GLU A 32 -15.55 -26.85 1.55
C GLU A 32 -15.13 -26.38 0.16
N HIS A 33 -16.04 -25.75 -0.56
CA HIS A 33 -15.77 -25.06 -1.80
C HIS A 33 -14.94 -23.82 -1.45
N THR A 34 -13.64 -24.02 -1.26
CA THR A 34 -12.72 -22.89 -1.09
C THR A 34 -12.64 -22.16 -2.42
N ALA A 35 -13.13 -20.91 -2.43
CA ALA A 35 -13.05 -20.05 -3.60
C ALA A 35 -11.60 -19.97 -4.11
N ARG A 36 -11.41 -20.03 -5.43
CA ARG A 36 -10.11 -20.01 -6.11
C ARG A 36 -9.94 -18.70 -6.87
N PHE A 37 -8.68 -18.30 -7.07
CA PHE A 37 -8.34 -17.20 -7.94
C PHE A 37 -8.51 -17.59 -9.40
N VAL A 38 -9.08 -16.70 -10.22
CA VAL A 38 -9.44 -16.94 -11.62
C VAL A 38 -8.82 -15.95 -12.60
N GLY A 39 -8.18 -14.90 -12.08
CA GLY A 39 -7.58 -13.82 -12.87
C GLY A 39 -8.59 -12.75 -13.31
N SER A 40 -8.10 -11.55 -13.54
CA SER A 40 -8.91 -10.37 -13.85
C SER A 40 -9.72 -10.50 -15.15
N GLU A 41 -9.25 -11.27 -16.12
CA GLU A 41 -9.96 -11.49 -17.39
C GLU A 41 -11.34 -12.14 -17.17
N ALA A 42 -11.48 -12.98 -16.16
CA ALA A 42 -12.76 -13.60 -15.80
C ALA A 42 -13.82 -12.58 -15.33
N CYS A 43 -13.39 -11.41 -14.85
CA CYS A 43 -14.27 -10.35 -14.36
C CYS A 43 -14.82 -9.46 -15.49
N LYS A 44 -14.10 -9.41 -16.62
CA LYS A 44 -14.37 -8.51 -17.75
C LYS A 44 -15.78 -8.63 -18.29
N GLY A 45 -16.29 -9.85 -18.42
CA GLY A 45 -17.60 -10.11 -19.05
C GLY A 45 -18.77 -9.38 -18.37
N CYS A 46 -18.70 -9.18 -17.05
CA CYS A 46 -19.73 -8.48 -16.28
C CYS A 46 -19.32 -7.06 -15.88
N HIS A 47 -18.02 -6.79 -15.69
CA HIS A 47 -17.47 -5.52 -15.21
C HIS A 47 -16.71 -4.76 -16.30
N VAL A 48 -17.21 -4.75 -17.56
CA VAL A 48 -16.51 -4.24 -18.75
C VAL A 48 -15.87 -2.87 -18.53
N ARG A 49 -16.66 -1.86 -18.12
CA ARG A 49 -16.15 -0.50 -17.94
C ARG A 49 -15.06 -0.41 -16.85
N VAL A 50 -15.29 -1.06 -15.71
CA VAL A 50 -14.34 -1.06 -14.60
C VAL A 50 -13.04 -1.77 -15.01
N TYR A 51 -13.16 -2.88 -15.75
CA TYR A 51 -12.02 -3.61 -16.29
C TYR A 51 -11.22 -2.76 -17.28
N ASP A 52 -11.87 -2.11 -18.24
CA ASP A 52 -11.22 -1.32 -19.28
C ASP A 52 -10.50 -0.09 -18.68
N ASP A 53 -11.12 0.58 -17.69
CA ASP A 53 -10.53 1.70 -16.98
C ASP A 53 -9.32 1.24 -16.13
N TRP A 54 -9.48 0.17 -15.34
CA TRP A 54 -8.41 -0.42 -14.53
C TRP A 54 -7.23 -0.89 -15.37
N LYS A 55 -7.49 -1.52 -16.51
CA LYS A 55 -6.45 -2.06 -17.41
C LYS A 55 -5.46 -0.99 -17.88
N GLN A 56 -5.86 0.28 -17.87
CA GLN A 56 -5.00 1.41 -18.22
C GLN A 56 -4.20 1.96 -17.03
N THR A 57 -4.48 1.51 -15.80
CA THR A 57 -3.78 2.00 -14.61
C THR A 57 -2.35 1.48 -14.54
N ARG A 58 -1.49 2.19 -13.77
CA ARG A 58 -0.14 1.70 -13.48
C ARG A 58 -0.15 0.40 -12.66
N MET A 59 -1.17 0.17 -11.85
CA MET A 59 -1.32 -1.07 -11.07
C MET A 59 -1.49 -2.29 -11.97
N ALA A 60 -2.25 -2.15 -13.05
CA ALA A 60 -2.43 -3.21 -14.05
C ALA A 60 -1.22 -3.38 -14.98
N ASN A 61 -0.21 -2.50 -14.91
CA ASN A 61 0.89 -2.42 -15.87
C ASN A 61 2.26 -2.26 -15.23
N VAL A 62 2.42 -2.65 -13.96
CA VAL A 62 3.69 -2.46 -13.24
C VAL A 62 4.74 -3.51 -13.61
N VAL A 63 4.30 -4.72 -13.98
CA VAL A 63 5.13 -5.86 -14.43
C VAL A 63 4.76 -6.19 -15.87
N ARG A 64 5.73 -6.15 -16.80
CA ARG A 64 5.47 -6.41 -18.21
C ARG A 64 6.58 -7.27 -18.80
N ASP A 65 6.19 -8.27 -19.59
CA ASP A 65 7.11 -9.02 -20.43
C ASP A 65 7.49 -8.15 -21.64
N PRO A 66 8.78 -7.81 -21.85
CA PRO A 66 9.20 -6.98 -22.96
C PRO A 66 9.04 -7.65 -24.34
N LYS A 67 8.86 -8.97 -24.40
CA LYS A 67 8.62 -9.70 -25.65
C LYS A 67 7.18 -9.53 -26.11
N GLU A 68 6.23 -9.52 -25.16
CA GLU A 68 4.81 -9.29 -25.43
C GLU A 68 4.50 -7.78 -25.50
N HIS A 69 5.27 -6.98 -24.77
CA HIS A 69 5.05 -5.54 -24.57
C HIS A 69 6.34 -4.74 -24.80
N PRO A 70 6.87 -4.68 -26.02
CA PRO A 70 8.09 -3.92 -26.32
C PRO A 70 7.95 -2.43 -26.00
N GLU A 71 6.75 -1.86 -26.07
CA GLU A 71 6.44 -0.49 -25.69
C GLU A 71 6.64 -0.21 -24.18
N ALA A 72 6.66 -1.23 -23.35
CA ALA A 72 6.88 -1.10 -21.91
C ALA A 72 8.35 -0.89 -21.55
N VAL A 73 9.27 -1.10 -22.49
CA VAL A 73 10.72 -0.89 -22.26
C VAL A 73 11.05 0.59 -22.38
N LEU A 74 11.46 1.21 -21.28
CA LEU A 74 11.76 2.63 -21.20
C LEU A 74 13.27 2.92 -21.27
N GLY A 75 14.11 1.95 -20.89
CA GLY A 75 15.56 2.09 -20.92
C GLY A 75 16.12 2.10 -22.32
N ASP A 76 17.21 2.84 -22.50
CA ASP A 76 17.94 2.85 -23.77
C ASP A 76 18.80 1.58 -23.92
N PHE A 77 18.30 0.61 -24.65
CA PHE A 77 19.02 -0.61 -25.01
C PHE A 77 19.74 -0.51 -26.38
N ALA A 78 19.46 0.53 -27.15
CA ALA A 78 20.09 0.72 -28.47
C ALA A 78 21.56 1.17 -28.36
N ASN A 79 21.88 1.96 -27.35
CA ASN A 79 23.20 2.50 -27.15
C ASN A 79 23.96 1.73 -26.06
N PRO A 80 25.28 1.48 -26.22
CA PRO A 80 26.13 0.93 -25.18
C PRO A 80 26.14 1.83 -23.93
N ASP A 81 26.19 1.24 -22.74
CA ASP A 81 26.32 1.96 -21.49
C ASP A 81 27.21 1.18 -20.52
N ALA A 82 28.11 1.87 -19.82
CA ALA A 82 29.07 1.24 -18.93
C ALA A 82 28.41 0.65 -17.65
N VAL A 83 27.23 1.16 -17.24
CA VAL A 83 26.49 0.68 -16.07
C VAL A 83 25.64 -0.53 -16.42
N ARG A 84 25.07 -0.56 -17.62
CA ARG A 84 24.22 -1.66 -18.09
C ARG A 84 25.06 -2.77 -18.71
N THR A 85 25.24 -3.86 -17.98
CA THR A 85 26.06 -5.02 -18.38
C THR A 85 25.25 -6.19 -18.96
N PHE A 86 23.99 -5.96 -19.30
CA PHE A 86 23.06 -6.95 -19.86
C PHE A 86 22.34 -6.39 -21.10
N THR A 87 21.77 -7.27 -21.88
CA THR A 87 20.99 -6.95 -23.08
C THR A 87 19.48 -7.07 -22.82
N LEU A 88 18.67 -6.64 -23.76
CA LEU A 88 17.21 -6.83 -23.66
C LEU A 88 16.80 -8.31 -23.71
N GLU A 89 17.59 -9.15 -24.33
CA GLU A 89 17.34 -10.59 -24.42
C GLU A 89 17.46 -11.29 -23.04
N ASP A 90 18.24 -10.72 -22.13
CA ASP A 90 18.39 -11.21 -20.75
C ASP A 90 17.18 -10.88 -19.88
N VAL A 91 16.29 -9.98 -20.36
CA VAL A 91 15.17 -9.44 -19.59
C VAL A 91 13.92 -10.30 -19.75
N ALA A 92 13.47 -10.91 -18.67
CA ALA A 92 12.18 -11.59 -18.61
C ALA A 92 11.04 -10.63 -18.28
N PHE A 93 11.26 -9.69 -17.34
CA PHE A 93 10.28 -8.68 -16.95
C PHE A 93 10.90 -7.30 -16.74
N VAL A 94 10.13 -6.28 -17.07
CA VAL A 94 10.37 -4.89 -16.64
C VAL A 94 9.40 -4.53 -15.52
N TYR A 95 9.89 -3.86 -14.46
CA TYR A 95 9.10 -3.41 -13.32
C TYR A 95 9.17 -1.90 -13.19
N GLY A 96 8.00 -1.27 -13.17
CA GLY A 96 7.85 0.16 -12.93
C GLY A 96 7.89 1.02 -14.19
N SER A 97 7.18 2.16 -14.15
CA SER A 97 7.00 3.05 -15.28
C SER A 97 6.96 4.55 -14.89
N ARG A 98 7.26 4.90 -13.62
CA ARG A 98 7.13 6.29 -13.15
C ARG A 98 8.47 6.95 -12.80
N TYR A 99 9.25 6.32 -11.93
CA TYR A 99 10.49 6.92 -11.41
C TYR A 99 11.72 6.20 -11.92
N LYS A 100 11.78 4.92 -11.62
CA LYS A 100 12.82 4.00 -12.09
C LYS A 100 12.15 2.80 -12.73
N GLN A 101 12.76 2.29 -13.80
CA GLN A 101 12.41 0.99 -14.35
C GLN A 101 13.52 0.00 -14.02
N ARG A 102 13.13 -1.14 -13.47
CA ARG A 102 14.01 -2.24 -13.11
C ARG A 102 13.79 -3.41 -14.05
N TYR A 103 14.83 -4.20 -14.22
CA TYR A 103 14.88 -5.30 -15.18
C TYR A 103 15.18 -6.59 -14.42
N PHE A 104 14.51 -7.67 -14.81
CA PHE A 104 14.58 -8.93 -14.10
C PHE A 104 14.84 -10.05 -15.08
N ALA A 105 15.80 -10.94 -14.73
CA ALA A 105 16.09 -12.15 -15.48
C ALA A 105 15.43 -13.36 -14.81
N LYS A 106 15.00 -14.34 -15.62
CA LYS A 106 14.53 -15.63 -15.11
C LYS A 106 15.71 -16.56 -14.93
N ARG A 107 15.78 -17.23 -13.77
CA ARG A 107 16.76 -18.28 -13.48
C ARG A 107 16.07 -19.42 -12.72
N GLY A 108 15.94 -20.58 -13.37
CA GLY A 108 15.12 -21.67 -12.84
C GLY A 108 13.66 -21.23 -12.70
N ASP A 109 13.10 -21.39 -11.51
CA ASP A 109 11.71 -21.04 -11.21
C ASP A 109 11.55 -19.63 -10.67
N ASP A 110 12.65 -18.90 -10.43
CA ASP A 110 12.65 -17.57 -9.84
C ASP A 110 13.05 -16.49 -10.85
N TYR A 111 12.69 -15.25 -10.49
CA TYR A 111 13.15 -14.03 -11.15
C TYR A 111 14.13 -13.29 -10.24
N TYR A 112 15.12 -12.63 -10.84
CA TYR A 112 16.19 -11.95 -10.13
C TYR A 112 16.44 -10.57 -10.73
N PRO A 113 16.66 -9.52 -9.90
CA PRO A 113 16.97 -8.21 -10.42
C PRO A 113 18.32 -8.20 -11.15
N LEU A 114 18.34 -7.56 -12.31
CA LEU A 114 19.55 -7.27 -13.06
C LEU A 114 20.28 -6.05 -12.46
N PRO A 115 21.61 -5.91 -12.68
CA PRO A 115 22.44 -4.97 -11.92
C PRO A 115 22.31 -3.49 -12.29
N ALA A 116 21.41 -3.13 -13.21
CA ALA A 116 21.14 -1.74 -13.54
C ALA A 116 19.64 -1.45 -13.61
N GLN A 117 19.29 -0.19 -13.36
CA GLN A 117 17.95 0.36 -13.49
C GLN A 117 17.97 1.64 -14.32
N TRP A 118 16.86 1.93 -14.98
CA TRP A 118 16.69 3.13 -15.77
C TRP A 118 16.05 4.26 -14.97
N ASP A 119 16.69 5.40 -14.89
CA ASP A 119 16.11 6.64 -14.37
C ASP A 119 15.26 7.29 -15.46
N ILE A 120 13.94 7.23 -15.29
CA ILE A 120 12.99 7.64 -16.32
C ILE A 120 13.05 9.15 -16.56
N ALA A 121 13.17 9.94 -15.50
CA ALA A 121 13.19 11.39 -15.60
C ALA A 121 14.52 11.92 -16.18
N LYS A 122 15.64 11.33 -15.75
CA LYS A 122 16.99 11.74 -16.16
C LYS A 122 17.49 11.02 -17.41
N LYS A 123 16.73 10.04 -17.93
CA LYS A 123 17.07 9.22 -19.10
C LYS A 123 18.50 8.68 -19.07
N ARG A 124 18.84 7.99 -17.96
CA ARG A 124 20.18 7.40 -17.76
C ARG A 124 20.11 6.11 -16.99
N TRP A 125 21.10 5.25 -17.21
CA TRP A 125 21.31 4.06 -16.42
C TRP A 125 21.93 4.38 -15.07
N LEU A 126 21.48 3.67 -14.02
CA LEU A 126 22.03 3.73 -12.68
C LEU A 126 22.29 2.30 -12.20
N PRO A 127 23.31 2.06 -11.38
CA PRO A 127 23.48 0.76 -10.71
C PRO A 127 22.21 0.41 -9.90
N TYR A 128 21.92 -0.88 -9.84
CA TYR A 128 20.85 -1.40 -9.00
C TYR A 128 21.34 -2.56 -8.15
N HIS A 129 21.47 -2.32 -6.88
CA HIS A 129 21.73 -3.29 -5.83
C HIS A 129 21.14 -2.77 -4.52
N VAL A 130 21.01 -3.63 -3.53
CA VAL A 130 20.54 -3.24 -2.19
C VAL A 130 21.75 -3.18 -1.26
N GLU A 131 21.94 -2.01 -0.66
CA GLU A 131 23.03 -1.76 0.27
C GLU A 131 22.79 -2.48 1.61
N PRO A 132 23.85 -3.03 2.24
CA PRO A 132 23.75 -3.55 3.60
C PRO A 132 23.18 -2.51 4.57
N GLY A 133 22.34 -2.94 5.50
CA GLY A 133 21.76 -2.07 6.54
C GLY A 133 20.62 -1.16 6.09
N THR A 134 20.15 -1.29 4.84
CA THR A 134 19.03 -0.50 4.33
C THR A 134 17.68 -1.05 4.78
N ASP A 135 17.38 -2.31 4.46
CA ASP A 135 16.14 -2.97 4.82
C ASP A 135 16.37 -4.09 5.84
N TRP A 136 15.37 -4.36 6.67
CA TRP A 136 15.44 -5.41 7.69
C TRP A 136 15.64 -6.82 7.10
N TRP A 137 15.15 -7.07 5.89
CA TRP A 137 15.25 -8.37 5.21
C TRP A 137 16.60 -8.58 4.50
N VAL A 138 17.35 -7.51 4.25
CA VAL A 138 18.63 -7.58 3.51
C VAL A 138 19.61 -8.60 4.09
N PRO A 139 19.79 -8.75 5.42
CA PRO A 139 20.69 -9.73 5.99
C PRO A 139 20.34 -11.19 5.70
N TYR A 140 19.10 -11.47 5.28
CA TYR A 140 18.65 -12.84 4.98
C TYR A 140 18.99 -13.30 3.55
N TYR A 141 19.53 -12.41 2.73
CA TYR A 141 19.91 -12.66 1.36
C TYR A 141 21.35 -12.23 1.13
N GLY A 142 22.06 -12.92 0.23
CA GLY A 142 23.41 -12.55 -0.14
C GLY A 142 23.50 -11.16 -0.80
N PRO A 143 24.73 -10.64 -0.94
CA PRO A 143 24.96 -9.30 -1.49
C PRO A 143 24.67 -9.20 -2.99
N SER A 144 24.75 -10.29 -3.72
CA SER A 144 24.46 -10.33 -5.15
C SER A 144 22.96 -10.18 -5.43
N ASN A 145 22.61 -9.48 -6.49
CA ASN A 145 21.23 -9.45 -7.00
C ASN A 145 20.70 -10.86 -7.30
N PHE A 146 21.58 -11.79 -7.69
CA PHE A 146 21.23 -13.18 -7.96
C PHE A 146 21.08 -14.06 -6.72
N ASP A 147 21.31 -13.51 -5.55
CA ASP A 147 20.98 -14.15 -4.27
C ASP A 147 19.60 -13.71 -3.74
N ARG A 148 18.94 -12.77 -4.43
CA ARG A 148 17.69 -12.13 -4.00
C ARG A 148 16.57 -12.34 -5.03
N PRO A 149 15.88 -13.48 -4.99
CA PRO A 149 14.72 -13.72 -5.86
C PRO A 149 13.58 -12.73 -5.58
N THR A 150 12.77 -12.46 -6.60
CA THR A 150 11.68 -11.50 -6.50
C THR A 150 10.51 -11.99 -5.64
N GLY A 151 10.28 -13.29 -5.56
CA GLY A 151 9.19 -13.88 -4.80
C GLY A 151 9.11 -13.36 -3.36
N PRO A 152 10.18 -13.51 -2.55
CA PRO A 152 10.19 -12.98 -1.20
C PRO A 152 10.15 -11.45 -1.09
N THR A 153 10.59 -10.71 -2.11
CA THR A 153 10.82 -9.27 -1.98
C THR A 153 9.87 -8.38 -2.79
N CYS A 154 9.25 -8.92 -3.85
CA CYS A 154 8.49 -8.13 -4.82
C CYS A 154 7.12 -8.74 -5.17
N ASP A 155 7.09 -10.05 -5.45
CA ASP A 155 5.97 -10.65 -6.21
C ASP A 155 4.68 -10.72 -5.42
N GLY A 156 4.75 -10.79 -4.08
CA GLY A 156 3.56 -10.71 -3.24
C GLY A 156 2.77 -9.41 -3.38
N CYS A 157 3.42 -8.30 -3.76
CA CYS A 157 2.76 -7.02 -4.03
C CYS A 157 2.49 -6.80 -5.53
N HIS A 158 3.32 -7.39 -6.40
CA HIS A 158 3.28 -7.16 -7.84
C HIS A 158 2.58 -8.29 -8.63
N SER A 159 1.84 -9.14 -7.94
CA SER A 159 1.03 -10.20 -8.53
C SER A 159 -0.22 -10.50 -7.72
N VAL A 160 -1.13 -11.26 -8.31
CA VAL A 160 -2.25 -11.90 -7.63
C VAL A 160 -1.87 -13.32 -7.26
N ASN A 161 -2.06 -13.67 -5.97
CA ASN A 161 -1.89 -15.02 -5.47
C ASN A 161 -0.51 -15.64 -5.79
N TYR A 162 0.57 -14.94 -5.40
CA TYR A 162 1.89 -15.58 -5.46
C TYR A 162 1.94 -16.76 -4.49
N ASP A 163 2.09 -17.96 -5.04
CA ASP A 163 2.29 -19.19 -4.27
C ASP A 163 3.76 -19.35 -3.92
N ILE A 164 4.06 -19.31 -2.62
CA ILE A 164 5.43 -19.37 -2.11
C ILE A 164 6.12 -20.73 -2.30
N THR A 165 5.35 -21.81 -2.52
CA THR A 165 5.86 -23.16 -2.70
C THR A 165 6.17 -23.45 -4.16
N THR A 166 5.18 -23.17 -5.04
CA THR A 166 5.30 -23.43 -6.48
C THR A 166 5.94 -22.26 -7.24
N LYS A 167 6.06 -21.07 -6.58
CA LYS A 167 6.58 -19.82 -7.17
C LYS A 167 5.80 -19.36 -8.39
N THR A 168 4.51 -19.67 -8.40
CA THR A 168 3.59 -19.31 -9.47
C THR A 168 2.66 -18.19 -9.03
N VAL A 169 2.07 -17.52 -9.99
CA VAL A 169 1.07 -16.46 -9.80
C VAL A 169 -0.20 -16.80 -10.59
N THR A 170 -1.34 -16.32 -10.12
CA THR A 170 -2.55 -16.38 -10.93
C THR A 170 -2.48 -15.37 -12.09
N GLU A 171 -2.01 -14.16 -11.79
CA GLU A 171 -1.65 -13.16 -12.81
C GLU A 171 -0.59 -12.20 -12.27
N TRP A 172 0.24 -11.67 -13.16
CA TRP A 172 1.14 -10.57 -12.86
C TRP A 172 0.38 -9.26 -12.73
N ASN A 173 0.94 -8.30 -12.01
CA ASN A 173 0.36 -7.01 -11.69
C ASN A 173 -0.64 -7.06 -10.54
N VAL A 174 -1.23 -5.90 -10.23
CA VAL A 174 -2.27 -5.76 -9.19
C VAL A 174 -3.62 -5.94 -9.86
N GLY A 175 -4.04 -7.20 -9.98
CA GLY A 175 -5.33 -7.59 -10.57
C GLY A 175 -6.51 -7.39 -9.63
N CYS A 176 -7.71 -7.61 -10.15
CA CYS A 176 -8.97 -7.44 -9.43
C CYS A 176 -8.97 -8.19 -8.09
N GLU A 177 -8.57 -9.44 -8.11
CA GLU A 177 -8.60 -10.32 -6.95
C GLU A 177 -7.54 -9.97 -5.88
N LYS A 178 -6.58 -9.07 -6.19
CA LYS A 178 -5.64 -8.56 -5.18
C LYS A 178 -6.34 -7.71 -4.12
N CYS A 179 -7.46 -7.10 -4.50
CA CYS A 179 -8.28 -6.25 -3.62
C CYS A 179 -9.63 -6.91 -3.27
N HIS A 180 -10.13 -7.78 -4.16
CA HIS A 180 -11.46 -8.39 -4.03
C HIS A 180 -11.44 -9.84 -3.53
N GLY A 181 -10.26 -10.46 -3.42
CA GLY A 181 -10.13 -11.86 -3.03
C GLY A 181 -10.52 -12.84 -4.15
N PRO A 182 -10.46 -14.17 -3.89
CA PRO A 182 -10.68 -15.19 -4.90
C PRO A 182 -12.11 -15.17 -5.47
N GLY A 183 -12.22 -15.10 -6.80
CA GLY A 183 -13.47 -14.82 -7.52
C GLY A 183 -14.23 -16.00 -8.06
N SER A 184 -13.75 -17.26 -7.95
CA SER A 184 -14.38 -18.40 -8.64
C SER A 184 -15.86 -18.58 -8.30
N GLU A 185 -16.24 -18.46 -7.03
CA GLU A 185 -17.63 -18.57 -6.58
C GLU A 185 -18.49 -17.42 -7.10
N HIS A 186 -17.90 -16.21 -7.11
CA HIS A 186 -18.58 -15.03 -7.63
C HIS A 186 -18.83 -15.12 -9.13
N VAL A 187 -17.88 -15.63 -9.90
CA VAL A 187 -18.04 -15.81 -11.35
C VAL A 187 -19.10 -16.88 -11.65
N ALA A 188 -19.14 -17.97 -10.86
CA ALA A 188 -20.11 -19.03 -11.04
C ALA A 188 -21.53 -18.62 -10.61
N HIS A 189 -21.66 -17.92 -9.50
CA HIS A 189 -22.92 -17.52 -8.87
C HIS A 189 -22.82 -16.10 -8.28
N PRO A 190 -22.92 -15.04 -9.10
CA PRO A 190 -22.66 -13.66 -8.67
C PRO A 190 -23.58 -13.19 -7.54
N THR A 191 -23.02 -12.95 -6.38
CA THR A 191 -23.69 -12.30 -5.24
C THR A 191 -22.74 -11.29 -4.57
N LYS A 192 -23.31 -10.33 -3.82
CA LYS A 192 -22.51 -9.37 -3.08
C LYS A 192 -21.79 -9.97 -1.87
N SER A 193 -22.14 -11.18 -1.47
CA SER A 193 -21.62 -11.85 -0.26
C SER A 193 -20.47 -12.82 -0.55
N ASN A 194 -20.25 -13.23 -1.80
CA ASN A 194 -19.20 -14.18 -2.15
C ASN A 194 -18.02 -13.55 -2.91
N ILE A 195 -17.85 -12.24 -2.74
CA ILE A 195 -16.69 -11.46 -3.17
C ILE A 195 -16.47 -10.32 -2.19
N VAL A 196 -15.25 -9.97 -1.90
CA VAL A 196 -14.94 -8.84 -1.03
C VAL A 196 -15.15 -7.53 -1.79
N ASN A 197 -15.93 -6.62 -1.21
CA ASN A 197 -15.96 -5.23 -1.67
C ASN A 197 -15.32 -4.34 -0.59
N PRO A 198 -14.10 -3.83 -0.79
CA PRO A 198 -13.43 -2.96 0.18
C PRO A 198 -14.27 -1.78 0.64
N GLY A 199 -15.14 -1.25 -0.23
CA GLY A 199 -16.06 -0.15 0.07
C GLY A 199 -17.12 -0.46 1.14
N THR A 200 -17.39 -1.74 1.41
CA THR A 200 -18.34 -2.18 2.44
C THR A 200 -17.69 -2.62 3.76
N LEU A 201 -16.37 -2.67 3.78
CA LEU A 201 -15.61 -3.01 5.00
C LEU A 201 -15.56 -1.81 5.95
N ASP A 202 -15.28 -2.09 7.23
CA ASP A 202 -14.90 -1.04 8.15
C ASP A 202 -13.62 -0.32 7.68
N ALA A 203 -13.36 0.88 8.19
CA ALA A 203 -12.26 1.71 7.72
C ALA A 203 -10.90 1.04 7.88
N ILE A 204 -10.70 0.22 8.92
CA ILE A 204 -9.42 -0.44 9.14
C ILE A 204 -9.20 -1.51 8.08
N ARG A 205 -10.16 -2.44 7.90
CA ARG A 205 -10.04 -3.50 6.89
C ARG A 205 -10.02 -2.95 5.47
N GLY A 206 -10.77 -1.86 5.20
CA GLY A 206 -10.73 -1.17 3.91
C GLY A 206 -9.35 -0.60 3.61
N ASN A 207 -8.69 0.02 4.60
CA ASN A 207 -7.32 0.51 4.48
C ASN A 207 -6.30 -0.63 4.38
N ASP A 208 -6.50 -1.72 5.10
CA ASP A 208 -5.63 -2.90 5.11
C ASP A 208 -5.46 -3.49 3.71
N VAL A 209 -6.52 -3.44 2.87
CA VAL A 209 -6.44 -3.86 1.46
C VAL A 209 -5.38 -3.06 0.68
N CYS A 210 -5.24 -1.77 0.94
CA CYS A 210 -4.22 -0.94 0.30
C CYS A 210 -2.85 -1.13 0.97
N MET A 211 -2.86 -1.20 2.30
CA MET A 211 -1.65 -1.24 3.11
C MET A 211 -0.88 -2.56 3.00
N GLN A 212 -1.48 -3.65 2.50
CA GLN A 212 -0.74 -4.87 2.17
C GLN A 212 0.46 -4.62 1.23
N CYS A 213 0.38 -3.55 0.39
CA CYS A 213 1.43 -3.15 -0.54
C CYS A 213 1.99 -1.76 -0.22
N HIS A 214 1.14 -0.84 0.25
CA HIS A 214 1.50 0.56 0.52
C HIS A 214 1.92 0.80 1.97
N SER A 215 2.52 -0.20 2.62
CA SER A 215 3.15 -0.06 3.93
C SER A 215 4.47 -0.81 4.01
N GLN A 216 5.28 -0.42 4.95
CA GLN A 216 6.47 -1.15 5.37
C GLN A 216 6.22 -1.75 6.75
N GLY A 217 6.69 -2.97 6.95
CA GLY A 217 6.53 -3.71 8.18
C GLY A 217 7.33 -5.00 8.16
N ARG A 218 6.94 -5.93 9.02
CA ARG A 218 7.56 -7.26 9.16
C ARG A 218 6.49 -8.33 9.29
N PRO A 219 6.69 -9.52 8.70
CA PRO A 219 5.75 -10.63 8.86
C PRO A 219 5.72 -11.07 10.33
N LEU A 220 4.52 -11.46 10.80
CA LEU A 220 4.34 -12.02 12.14
C LEU A 220 4.68 -13.50 12.19
N SER A 221 4.44 -14.23 11.10
CA SER A 221 4.80 -15.63 11.00
C SER A 221 6.31 -15.80 10.75
N ASN A 222 6.82 -16.95 11.16
CA ASN A 222 8.19 -17.32 10.93
C ASN A 222 8.56 -17.33 9.44
N PRO A 223 9.84 -17.15 9.12
CA PRO A 223 10.30 -17.21 7.75
C PRO A 223 9.97 -18.56 7.10
N ILE A 224 9.75 -18.51 5.80
CA ILE A 224 9.57 -19.70 4.98
C ILE A 224 10.95 -20.12 4.49
N ASP A 225 11.30 -21.38 4.72
CA ASP A 225 12.65 -21.93 4.43
C ASP A 225 13.79 -21.08 5.03
N GLY A 226 13.57 -20.53 6.23
CA GLY A 226 14.55 -19.69 6.92
C GLY A 226 14.68 -18.26 6.38
N LYS A 227 13.85 -17.86 5.41
CA LYS A 227 13.87 -16.52 4.81
C LYS A 227 12.58 -15.75 5.09
N TYR A 228 12.71 -14.48 5.40
CA TYR A 228 11.57 -13.59 5.62
C TYR A 228 11.11 -12.97 4.29
N TYR A 229 9.80 -12.85 4.16
CA TYR A 229 9.15 -12.18 3.03
C TYR A 229 8.86 -10.72 3.36
N ASP A 230 9.13 -9.81 2.44
CA ASP A 230 8.90 -8.36 2.60
C ASP A 230 7.46 -7.94 2.20
N TRP A 231 6.50 -8.82 2.45
CA TRP A 231 5.07 -8.61 2.24
C TRP A 231 4.27 -9.55 3.15
N PRO A 232 2.98 -9.25 3.44
CA PRO A 232 2.16 -10.01 4.40
C PRO A 232 1.66 -11.34 3.79
N VAL A 233 2.50 -12.38 3.89
CA VAL A 233 2.16 -13.73 3.41
C VAL A 233 0.91 -14.24 4.11
N GLY A 234 -0.04 -14.77 3.33
CA GLY A 234 -1.29 -15.34 3.84
C GLY A 234 -2.43 -14.35 3.99
N PHE A 235 -2.16 -13.04 4.00
CA PHE A 235 -3.22 -12.02 4.09
C PHE A 235 -4.18 -12.09 2.90
N LYS A 236 -5.48 -12.02 3.20
CA LYS A 236 -6.55 -11.94 2.21
C LYS A 236 -7.38 -10.68 2.42
N PRO A 237 -7.86 -10.04 1.34
CA PRO A 237 -8.77 -8.90 1.46
C PRO A 237 -9.96 -9.20 2.38
N GLY A 238 -10.28 -8.26 3.26
CA GLY A 238 -11.32 -8.42 4.28
C GLY A 238 -10.84 -8.92 5.64
N GLU A 239 -9.64 -9.44 5.74
CA GLU A 239 -8.98 -9.77 7.02
C GLU A 239 -8.33 -8.52 7.63
N ARG A 240 -7.78 -8.66 8.84
CA ARG A 240 -6.97 -7.63 9.49
C ARG A 240 -5.52 -7.81 9.11
N LEU A 241 -4.93 -6.81 8.48
CA LEU A 241 -3.51 -6.86 8.11
C LEU A 241 -2.61 -7.08 9.34
N ALA A 242 -2.99 -6.54 10.49
CA ALA A 242 -2.27 -6.69 11.75
C ALA A 242 -2.14 -8.14 12.25
N ASP A 243 -2.92 -9.08 11.72
CA ASP A 243 -2.81 -10.51 12.06
C ASP A 243 -1.69 -11.20 11.25
N PHE A 244 -1.17 -10.54 10.22
CA PHE A 244 -0.12 -11.06 9.31
C PHE A 244 1.14 -10.21 9.30
N TRP A 245 1.00 -8.90 9.56
CA TRP A 245 2.03 -7.90 9.30
C TRP A 245 2.10 -6.87 10.42
N LYS A 246 3.26 -6.76 11.06
CA LYS A 246 3.54 -5.68 12.02
C LYS A 246 4.13 -4.50 11.27
N LEU A 247 3.42 -3.38 11.22
CA LEU A 247 3.93 -2.14 10.63
C LEU A 247 5.25 -1.72 11.26
N GLU A 248 6.15 -1.16 10.45
CA GLU A 248 7.39 -0.56 10.95
C GLU A 248 7.06 0.57 11.90
N GLU A 249 7.65 0.52 13.08
CA GLU A 249 7.43 1.48 14.15
C GLU A 249 8.32 2.70 13.97
N LEU A 250 7.70 3.83 13.64
CA LEU A 250 8.40 5.09 13.43
C LEU A 250 8.55 5.85 14.75
N LYS A 251 9.78 6.23 15.10
CA LYS A 251 10.13 6.83 16.41
C LYS A 251 10.54 8.28 16.29
N LEU A 252 9.93 9.15 17.09
CA LEU A 252 10.27 10.56 17.15
C LEU A 252 11.76 10.75 17.50
N GLY A 253 12.41 11.68 16.82
CA GLY A 253 13.82 11.99 17.02
C GLY A 253 14.82 11.01 16.38
N THR A 254 14.33 9.98 15.69
CA THR A 254 15.18 9.00 15.00
C THR A 254 15.22 9.27 13.51
N THR A 255 16.42 9.44 12.97
CA THR A 255 16.65 9.49 11.52
C THR A 255 17.12 8.13 11.02
N GLY A 256 16.64 7.68 9.88
CA GLY A 256 17.06 6.41 9.32
C GLY A 256 16.49 6.13 7.95
N PHE A 257 16.71 4.90 7.50
CA PHE A 257 16.25 4.44 6.20
C PHE A 257 14.71 4.51 6.05
N TYR A 258 13.97 4.29 7.15
CA TYR A 258 12.52 4.25 7.12
C TYR A 258 11.85 5.60 7.33
N GLN A 259 12.51 6.54 8.00
CA GLN A 259 11.85 7.75 8.49
C GLN A 259 12.75 8.97 8.58
N TYR A 260 12.10 10.14 8.52
CA TYR A 260 12.61 11.41 9.02
C TYR A 260 12.46 11.50 10.54
N PRO A 261 13.17 12.42 11.22
CA PRO A 261 13.13 12.54 12.69
C PRO A 261 11.75 12.82 13.27
N ASP A 262 10.87 13.40 12.49
CA ASP A 262 9.49 13.73 12.86
C ASP A 262 8.51 12.54 12.66
N ARG A 263 9.01 11.35 12.30
CA ARG A 263 8.29 10.13 11.95
C ARG A 263 7.60 10.17 10.60
N THR A 264 7.82 11.16 9.76
CA THR A 264 7.37 11.07 8.37
C THR A 264 8.17 10.00 7.65
N ALA A 265 7.49 9.22 6.83
CA ALA A 265 8.11 8.12 6.10
C ALA A 265 9.15 8.62 5.10
N HIS A 266 10.32 7.94 5.07
CA HIS A 266 11.41 8.23 4.15
C HIS A 266 11.59 7.12 3.10
N LYS A 267 11.25 5.87 3.42
CA LYS A 267 11.30 4.79 2.45
C LYS A 267 10.07 4.84 1.52
N ASN A 268 10.26 4.50 0.26
CA ASN A 268 9.16 4.37 -0.70
C ASN A 268 8.10 3.33 -0.22
N ARG A 269 6.88 3.41 -0.73
CA ARG A 269 5.70 2.57 -0.38
C ARG A 269 5.23 2.65 1.08
N MET A 270 5.55 3.69 1.81
CA MET A 270 5.15 3.83 3.22
C MET A 270 3.96 4.79 3.43
N GLN A 271 3.11 4.96 2.44
CA GLN A 271 1.93 5.84 2.54
C GLN A 271 1.01 5.41 3.69
N GLY A 272 0.86 4.11 3.92
CA GLY A 272 0.09 3.57 5.04
C GLY A 272 0.72 3.89 6.41
N ASN A 273 2.06 3.81 6.53
CA ASN A 273 2.75 4.16 7.78
C ASN A 273 2.59 5.65 8.14
N ASP A 274 2.56 6.53 7.14
CA ASP A 274 2.22 7.95 7.34
C ASP A 274 0.75 8.12 7.71
N PHE A 275 -0.14 7.47 6.93
CA PHE A 275 -1.58 7.66 7.06
C PHE A 275 -2.11 7.26 8.43
N VAL A 276 -1.64 6.15 9.01
CA VAL A 276 -2.08 5.71 10.36
C VAL A 276 -1.72 6.70 11.47
N GLN A 277 -0.81 7.63 11.22
CA GLN A 277 -0.46 8.71 12.15
C GLN A 277 -1.37 9.94 11.98
N SER A 278 -2.18 9.99 10.93
CA SER A 278 -2.98 11.17 10.59
C SER A 278 -4.29 11.23 11.38
N THR A 279 -4.75 12.45 11.64
CA THR A 279 -6.09 12.67 12.21
C THR A 279 -7.20 12.10 11.31
N MET A 280 -7.00 12.07 9.99
CA MET A 280 -7.97 11.53 9.04
C MET A 280 -8.17 10.03 9.22
N TYR A 281 -7.09 9.27 9.40
CA TYR A 281 -7.18 7.84 9.73
C TYR A 281 -7.96 7.61 11.04
N HIS A 282 -7.65 8.37 12.09
CA HIS A 282 -8.37 8.29 13.37
C HIS A 282 -9.83 8.74 13.28
N ARG A 283 -10.20 9.48 12.23
CA ARG A 283 -11.59 9.83 11.88
C ARG A 283 -12.21 8.83 10.90
N GLN A 284 -11.62 7.66 10.75
CA GLN A 284 -12.12 6.54 9.96
C GLN A 284 -12.17 6.81 8.44
N LEU A 285 -11.36 7.74 7.92
CA LEU A 285 -11.20 7.91 6.49
C LEU A 285 -10.45 6.72 5.89
N ARG A 286 -10.74 6.44 4.63
CA ARG A 286 -10.19 5.32 3.88
C ARG A 286 -9.38 5.84 2.70
N CYS A 287 -8.41 5.07 2.25
CA CYS A 287 -7.59 5.42 1.09
C CYS A 287 -8.46 5.79 -0.13
N PHE A 288 -9.52 5.03 -0.36
CA PHE A 288 -10.42 5.23 -1.50
C PHE A 288 -11.50 6.32 -1.29
N ASP A 289 -11.53 6.99 -0.15
CA ASP A 289 -12.26 8.24 -0.01
C ASP A 289 -11.57 9.40 -0.77
N CYS A 290 -10.29 9.19 -1.14
CA CYS A 290 -9.50 10.12 -1.95
C CYS A 290 -9.05 9.51 -3.29
N HIS A 291 -8.88 8.17 -3.37
CA HIS A 291 -8.36 7.47 -4.54
C HIS A 291 -9.41 6.60 -5.22
N ASP A 292 -9.50 6.69 -6.56
CA ASP A 292 -10.26 5.76 -7.40
C ASP A 292 -9.30 4.81 -8.10
N VAL A 293 -9.09 3.63 -7.50
CA VAL A 293 -8.12 2.64 -7.98
C VAL A 293 -8.52 1.96 -9.30
N HIS A 294 -9.76 2.13 -9.73
CA HIS A 294 -10.24 1.61 -11.00
C HIS A 294 -10.04 2.58 -12.18
N SER A 295 -9.54 3.79 -11.93
CA SER A 295 -9.45 4.84 -12.93
C SER A 295 -8.02 5.36 -13.07
N ASN A 296 -7.64 5.75 -14.30
CA ASN A 296 -6.38 6.42 -14.61
C ASN A 296 -6.57 7.90 -15.00
N ARG A 297 -7.67 8.53 -14.59
CA ARG A 297 -7.98 9.94 -14.91
C ARG A 297 -6.88 10.93 -14.56
N ASN A 298 -6.05 10.57 -13.60
CA ASN A 298 -4.86 11.33 -13.22
C ASN A 298 -3.76 10.41 -12.69
N GLU A 299 -2.54 10.93 -12.59
CA GLU A 299 -1.37 10.15 -12.21
C GLU A 299 -1.42 9.48 -10.82
N SER A 300 -2.24 9.99 -9.93
CA SER A 300 -2.36 9.50 -8.54
C SER A 300 -3.67 8.77 -8.28
N ASN A 301 -4.46 8.51 -9.32
CA ASN A 301 -5.77 7.84 -9.24
C ASN A 301 -6.72 8.54 -8.24
N LEU A 302 -6.72 9.87 -8.22
CA LEU A 302 -7.60 10.64 -7.32
C LEU A 302 -9.01 10.72 -7.89
N ILE A 303 -10.01 10.70 -7.01
CA ILE A 303 -11.43 10.89 -7.37
C ILE A 303 -11.70 12.31 -7.87
N GLU A 304 -10.93 13.29 -7.36
CA GLU A 304 -10.97 14.69 -7.75
C GLU A 304 -9.55 15.27 -7.70
N THR A 305 -9.29 16.38 -8.37
CA THR A 305 -7.96 16.99 -8.49
C THR A 305 -7.88 18.36 -7.81
N GLY A 306 -6.66 18.79 -7.49
CA GLY A 306 -6.42 20.10 -6.89
C GLY A 306 -7.04 20.23 -5.49
N ASN A 307 -7.44 21.46 -5.18
CA ASN A 307 -8.01 21.78 -3.86
C ASN A 307 -9.42 21.24 -3.68
N GLU A 308 -10.15 20.95 -4.74
CA GLU A 308 -11.53 20.47 -4.69
C GLU A 308 -11.65 19.14 -3.93
N LEU A 309 -10.66 18.27 -4.08
CA LEU A 309 -10.57 17.02 -3.30
C LEU A 309 -10.63 17.30 -1.78
N CYS A 310 -9.86 18.27 -1.33
CA CYS A 310 -9.79 18.62 0.10
C CYS A 310 -11.01 19.40 0.55
N LEU A 311 -11.45 20.37 -0.25
CA LEU A 311 -12.57 21.28 0.06
C LEU A 311 -13.93 20.57 0.05
N GLY A 312 -14.05 19.40 -0.58
CA GLY A 312 -15.21 18.54 -0.45
C GLY A 312 -15.58 18.26 1.02
N CYS A 313 -14.56 18.07 1.87
CA CYS A 313 -14.74 17.86 3.32
C CYS A 313 -14.28 19.04 4.17
N HIS A 314 -13.18 19.72 3.79
CA HIS A 314 -12.60 20.85 4.54
C HIS A 314 -13.19 22.22 4.11
N ASN A 315 -14.48 22.28 3.85
CA ASN A 315 -15.21 23.51 3.53
C ASN A 315 -15.62 24.28 4.81
N ARG A 316 -16.23 25.45 4.63
CA ARG A 316 -16.61 26.35 5.72
C ARG A 316 -17.65 25.79 6.70
N GLN A 317 -18.45 24.81 6.29
CA GLN A 317 -19.44 24.15 7.14
C GLN A 317 -18.80 23.16 8.11
N ASN A 318 -17.60 22.66 7.80
CA ASN A 318 -16.87 21.78 8.69
C ASN A 318 -16.15 22.59 9.78
N PRO A 319 -16.32 22.30 11.09
CA PRO A 319 -15.59 22.98 12.17
C PRO A 319 -14.07 22.93 12.03
N ALA A 320 -13.53 21.85 11.46
CA ALA A 320 -12.12 21.68 11.14
C ALA A 320 -11.76 22.17 9.72
N GLY A 321 -12.71 22.77 9.00
CA GLY A 321 -12.53 23.22 7.63
C GLY A 321 -11.83 24.56 7.51
N LEU A 322 -11.60 24.94 6.26
CA LEU A 322 -10.97 26.20 5.91
C LEU A 322 -11.80 27.40 6.40
N LYS A 323 -11.17 28.31 7.13
CA LYS A 323 -11.75 29.59 7.52
C LYS A 323 -11.26 30.68 6.56
N GLY A 324 -12.19 31.31 5.88
CA GLY A 324 -11.86 32.29 4.84
C GLY A 324 -11.67 31.66 3.45
N THR A 325 -10.92 32.33 2.59
CA THR A 325 -10.52 31.87 1.26
C THR A 325 -9.22 31.09 1.31
N VAL A 326 -8.92 30.34 0.26
CA VAL A 326 -7.64 29.64 0.11
C VAL A 326 -6.49 30.63 0.14
N SER A 327 -6.61 31.78 -0.53
CA SER A 327 -5.56 32.81 -0.54
C SER A 327 -5.32 33.44 0.83
N GLU A 328 -6.38 33.69 1.61
CA GLU A 328 -6.26 34.18 2.99
C GLU A 328 -5.57 33.16 3.90
N HIS A 329 -5.82 31.86 3.69
CA HIS A 329 -5.18 30.80 4.47
C HIS A 329 -3.73 30.59 4.07
N THR A 330 -3.43 30.54 2.77
CA THR A 330 -2.11 30.19 2.25
C THR A 330 -1.17 31.37 2.08
N HIS A 331 -1.68 32.59 2.08
CA HIS A 331 -0.97 33.83 1.74
C HIS A 331 -0.32 33.79 0.33
N HIS A 332 -0.92 33.01 -0.57
CA HIS A 332 -0.52 32.91 -1.97
C HIS A 332 -1.69 33.25 -2.89
N ALA A 333 -1.37 33.74 -4.09
CA ALA A 333 -2.40 34.06 -5.08
C ALA A 333 -3.24 32.82 -5.43
N ALA A 334 -4.54 33.02 -5.60
CA ALA A 334 -5.45 31.94 -5.96
C ALA A 334 -4.99 31.25 -7.28
N GLY A 335 -5.03 29.94 -7.31
CA GLY A 335 -4.60 29.13 -8.45
C GLY A 335 -3.08 29.00 -8.62
N SER A 336 -2.26 29.65 -7.79
CA SER A 336 -0.81 29.45 -7.81
C SER A 336 -0.41 28.10 -7.17
N ALA A 337 0.81 27.64 -7.44
CA ALA A 337 1.34 26.42 -6.82
C ALA A 337 1.31 26.49 -5.28
N GLY A 338 1.62 27.63 -4.69
CA GLY A 338 1.60 27.84 -3.24
C GLY A 338 0.20 27.89 -2.63
N SER A 339 -0.86 28.01 -3.47
CA SER A 339 -2.25 27.95 -3.00
C SER A 339 -2.83 26.54 -2.98
N GLN A 340 -2.06 25.54 -3.39
CA GLN A 340 -2.51 24.15 -3.34
C GLN A 340 -2.41 23.58 -1.92
N CYS A 341 -3.49 22.98 -1.41
CA CYS A 341 -3.53 22.37 -0.08
C CYS A 341 -2.38 21.36 0.11
N ILE A 342 -2.14 20.54 -0.89
CA ILE A 342 -1.11 19.50 -0.88
C ILE A 342 0.31 20.08 -0.82
N ALA A 343 0.53 21.30 -1.31
CA ALA A 343 1.86 21.92 -1.27
C ALA A 343 2.39 22.08 0.18
N CYS A 344 1.48 22.29 1.14
CA CYS A 344 1.82 22.47 2.54
C CYS A 344 1.48 21.26 3.42
N HIS A 345 0.33 20.60 3.17
CA HIS A 345 -0.18 19.50 4.01
C HIS A 345 0.21 18.10 3.52
N MET A 346 0.71 17.98 2.31
CA MET A 346 1.28 16.75 1.75
C MET A 346 2.57 17.08 0.99
N PRO A 347 3.56 17.72 1.65
CA PRO A 347 4.77 18.11 0.94
C PRO A 347 5.42 16.89 0.27
N HIS A 348 5.99 17.11 -0.91
CA HIS A 348 6.76 16.08 -1.58
C HIS A 348 8.14 16.00 -0.95
N LEU A 349 8.40 14.88 -0.28
CA LEU A 349 9.67 14.61 0.38
C LEU A 349 10.47 13.59 -0.42
N GLU A 350 11.79 13.77 -0.43
CA GLU A 350 12.68 12.82 -1.07
C GLU A 350 12.60 11.46 -0.36
N GLN A 351 12.58 10.41 -1.13
CA GLN A 351 12.56 9.03 -0.67
C GLN A 351 13.93 8.39 -0.80
N THR A 352 14.12 7.23 -0.18
CA THR A 352 15.37 6.44 -0.25
C THR A 352 15.79 6.06 -1.67
N ILE A 353 14.88 6.05 -2.62
CA ILE A 353 15.21 6.04 -4.04
C ILE A 353 15.52 7.49 -4.42
N LYS A 354 16.79 7.84 -4.44
CA LYS A 354 17.26 9.21 -4.73
C LYS A 354 16.58 9.83 -5.95
N ASP A 355 16.36 11.14 -5.89
CA ASP A 355 15.64 11.91 -6.91
C ASP A 355 14.18 11.45 -7.09
N ASN A 356 13.60 10.82 -6.09
CA ASN A 356 12.20 10.40 -6.07
C ASN A 356 11.48 11.08 -4.90
N TYR A 357 10.50 11.91 -5.23
CA TYR A 357 9.73 12.70 -4.28
C TYR A 357 8.29 12.18 -4.23
N VAL A 358 7.81 11.88 -3.03
CA VAL A 358 6.47 11.36 -2.80
C VAL A 358 5.75 12.25 -1.81
N ALA A 359 4.46 12.48 -2.03
CA ALA A 359 3.60 13.23 -1.12
C ALA A 359 3.52 12.53 0.25
N ALA A 360 3.82 13.24 1.33
CA ALA A 360 3.66 12.76 2.69
C ALA A 360 2.17 12.56 3.01
N HIS A 361 1.82 11.39 3.57
CA HIS A 361 0.43 11.06 3.92
C HIS A 361 0.12 11.25 5.40
N THR A 362 0.98 11.95 6.13
CA THR A 362 0.68 12.40 7.49
C THR A 362 -0.33 13.56 7.52
N PHE A 363 -0.54 14.22 6.39
CA PHE A 363 -1.37 15.42 6.22
C PHE A 363 -1.01 16.56 7.17
N ARG A 364 0.21 16.56 7.64
CA ARG A 364 0.72 17.48 8.62
C ARG A 364 1.49 18.60 7.92
N PHE A 365 1.32 19.81 8.40
CA PHE A 365 2.20 20.92 8.02
C PHE A 365 3.53 20.78 8.76
N ILE A 366 4.61 20.54 8.03
CA ILE A 366 5.97 20.53 8.56
C ILE A 366 6.43 21.98 8.70
N SER A 367 6.58 22.45 9.94
CA SER A 367 6.98 23.85 10.17
C SER A 367 8.46 24.08 9.90
N PRO A 368 8.86 25.29 9.48
CA PRO A 368 10.28 25.62 9.35
C PRO A 368 11.08 25.47 10.64
N VAL A 369 10.45 25.61 11.82
CA VAL A 369 11.06 25.33 13.12
C VAL A 369 11.42 23.86 13.28
N GLU A 370 10.52 22.95 12.88
CA GLU A 370 10.82 21.51 12.85
C GLU A 370 11.99 21.20 11.92
N SER A 371 12.07 21.91 10.78
CA SER A 371 13.18 21.74 9.85
C SER A 371 14.53 22.16 10.47
N GLU A 372 14.57 23.23 11.24
CA GLU A 372 15.79 23.63 11.95
C GLU A 372 16.20 22.63 13.04
N GLN A 373 15.22 22.09 13.75
CA GLN A 373 15.47 21.16 14.86
C GLN A 373 15.84 19.75 14.41
N SER A 374 15.26 19.29 13.31
CA SER A 374 15.32 17.88 12.91
C SER A 374 15.87 17.64 11.50
N GLY A 375 16.10 18.69 10.71
CA GLY A 375 16.63 18.56 9.35
C GLY A 375 15.63 18.03 8.32
N ILE A 376 14.34 17.87 8.67
CA ILE A 376 13.33 17.48 7.70
C ILE A 376 13.03 18.66 6.75
N PRO A 377 12.90 18.44 5.42
CA PRO A 377 12.49 19.49 4.50
C PRO A 377 11.10 20.04 4.85
N ASN A 378 10.89 21.34 4.74
CA ASN A 378 9.57 21.96 4.90
C ASN A 378 9.02 22.49 3.57
N PRO A 379 7.70 22.70 3.47
CA PRO A 379 7.06 23.12 2.23
C PRO A 379 7.49 24.52 1.76
N CYS A 380 7.91 25.42 2.67
CA CYS A 380 8.31 26.78 2.29
C CYS A 380 9.58 26.74 1.44
N THR A 381 10.65 26.16 1.96
CA THR A 381 11.96 26.12 1.29
C THR A 381 12.00 25.13 0.13
N SER A 382 11.05 24.20 0.05
CA SER A 382 10.89 23.33 -1.14
C SER A 382 10.52 24.12 -2.40
N CYS A 383 9.79 25.22 -2.28
CA CYS A 383 9.43 26.12 -3.38
C CYS A 383 10.30 27.39 -3.41
N HIS A 384 10.57 27.96 -2.25
CA HIS A 384 11.43 29.14 -2.07
C HIS A 384 12.89 28.70 -1.83
N ALA A 385 13.49 28.03 -2.81
CA ALA A 385 14.79 27.36 -2.69
C ALA A 385 15.97 28.32 -2.45
N ASP A 386 15.79 29.62 -2.72
CA ASP A 386 16.75 30.69 -2.42
C ASP A 386 16.64 31.23 -0.98
N LYS A 387 15.66 30.75 -0.20
CA LYS A 387 15.39 31.19 1.16
C LYS A 387 15.81 30.15 2.21
N THR A 388 15.95 30.64 3.45
CA THR A 388 16.31 29.81 4.60
C THR A 388 15.10 29.49 5.48
N ASN A 389 15.25 28.54 6.41
CA ASN A 389 14.21 28.27 7.43
C ASN A 389 13.95 29.51 8.29
N ALA A 390 15.00 30.30 8.65
CA ALA A 390 14.84 31.54 9.41
C ALA A 390 13.94 32.54 8.66
N TRP A 391 14.11 32.69 7.34
CA TRP A 391 13.22 33.50 6.54
C TRP A 391 11.77 33.00 6.60
N ALA A 392 11.57 31.69 6.49
CA ALA A 392 10.24 31.08 6.51
C ALA A 392 9.57 31.26 7.89
N ILE A 393 10.32 31.15 8.99
CA ILE A 393 9.83 31.43 10.35
C ILE A 393 9.36 32.87 10.47
N GLU A 394 10.20 33.85 10.02
CA GLU A 394 9.83 35.27 10.06
C GLU A 394 8.63 35.60 9.14
N ALA A 395 8.49 34.89 8.02
CA ALA A 395 7.31 35.03 7.18
C ALA A 395 6.06 34.52 7.91
N LEU A 396 6.11 33.32 8.52
CA LEU A 396 5.00 32.73 9.27
C LEU A 396 4.56 33.56 10.48
N LYS A 397 5.50 34.25 11.18
CA LYS A 397 5.17 35.17 12.29
C LYS A 397 4.24 36.30 11.88
N LYS A 398 4.21 36.65 10.59
CA LYS A 398 3.33 37.68 10.04
C LYS A 398 1.95 37.16 9.66
N TRP A 399 1.77 35.83 9.62
CA TRP A 399 0.49 35.22 9.28
C TRP A 399 -0.44 35.25 10.48
N GLN A 400 -1.69 35.62 10.25
CA GLN A 400 -2.72 35.55 11.28
C GLN A 400 -3.07 34.09 11.57
N ASN A 401 -3.36 33.79 12.83
CA ASN A 401 -3.83 32.47 13.27
C ASN A 401 -2.82 31.31 13.12
N VAL A 402 -1.53 31.60 13.04
CA VAL A 402 -0.50 30.55 13.14
C VAL A 402 -0.30 30.17 14.61
N SER A 403 -0.31 28.89 14.91
CA SER A 403 -0.05 28.40 16.27
C SER A 403 1.35 28.80 16.73
N PRO A 404 1.52 29.37 17.95
CA PRO A 404 2.81 29.87 18.41
C PRO A 404 3.96 28.86 18.33
N TRP A 405 3.70 27.58 18.62
CA TRP A 405 4.71 26.51 18.56
C TRP A 405 5.27 26.25 17.15
N ARG A 406 4.59 26.73 16.09
CA ARG A 406 5.07 26.60 14.71
C ARG A 406 6.11 27.65 14.33
N VAL A 407 6.26 28.69 15.16
CA VAL A 407 7.14 29.83 14.94
C VAL A 407 8.05 30.13 16.16
N ALA A 408 7.91 29.37 17.24
CA ALA A 408 8.79 29.43 18.40
C ALA A 408 9.96 28.47 18.23
N ASN A 409 11.16 28.93 18.64
CA ASN A 409 12.36 28.11 18.70
C ASN A 409 12.40 27.30 19.99
#